data_1c45b1f07681bf815d97ad7296ce0190
#
_entry.id   1c45b1f07681bf815d97ad7296ce0190
#
_cell.length_a   1.000
_cell.length_b   1.000
_cell.length_c   1.000
_cell.angle_alpha   90.00
_cell.angle_beta   90.00
_cell.angle_gamma   90.00
#
_symmetry.space_group_name_H-M   'P 1'
#
loop_
_entity.id
_entity.type
_entity.pdbx_description
1 polymer ?
#
loop_
_entity_poly.entity_id
_entity_poly.type
_entity_poly.pdbx_seq_one_letter_code
_entity_poly.pdbx_strand_id
1 'polypeptide(L)'
;MADTVTHTLEVAAGSLVYDVTEGSTDGHRPLFLIGHPMGSSGFAALASHFPERTIVRYDPRGCERSRVADADHSPRQNAADVHQLIGLLGGGPVDVFGSSGGAVTGLALVAQHPDDVAILVAHEPPILAVLPDARLVREAFRQVTGDYHEHGFGAGMA
;
A
#
# COMPACT_ATOMS: atom_id res chain seq x y z
N MET A 1 -7.76 23.93 6.30
CA MET A 1 -7.30 22.57 5.91
C MET A 1 -6.72 21.96 7.16
N ALA A 2 -7.05 20.71 7.47
CA ALA A 2 -6.43 20.03 8.59
C ALA A 2 -4.92 19.85 8.31
N ASP A 3 -4.09 20.04 9.34
CA ASP A 3 -2.65 19.92 9.21
C ASP A 3 -2.27 18.44 9.05
N THR A 4 -1.39 18.18 8.10
CA THR A 4 -0.81 16.85 7.92
C THR A 4 0.48 16.75 8.71
N VAL A 5 0.60 15.78 9.58
CA VAL A 5 1.81 15.51 10.35
C VAL A 5 2.51 14.29 9.78
N THR A 6 3.80 14.42 9.49
CA THR A 6 4.64 13.33 9.02
C THR A 6 5.33 12.64 10.19
N HIS A 7 5.29 11.32 10.19
CA HIS A 7 5.87 10.46 11.21
C HIS A 7 6.81 9.42 10.60
N THR A 8 7.59 8.79 11.45
CA THR A 8 8.46 7.67 11.09
C THR A 8 8.20 6.48 12.00
N LEU A 9 8.07 5.30 11.41
CA LEU A 9 8.04 4.02 12.10
C LEU A 9 9.36 3.30 11.88
N GLU A 10 10.10 3.03 12.95
CA GLU A 10 11.27 2.17 12.88
C GLU A 10 10.85 0.70 12.71
N VAL A 11 11.40 0.06 11.70
CA VAL A 11 11.18 -1.35 11.38
C VAL A 11 12.51 -2.09 11.30
N ALA A 12 12.48 -3.41 11.23
CA ALA A 12 13.69 -4.18 10.98
C ALA A 12 14.35 -3.69 9.67
N ALA A 13 15.63 -3.35 9.75
CA ALA A 13 16.46 -2.88 8.65
C ALA A 13 16.12 -1.48 8.08
N GLY A 14 15.42 -0.62 8.82
CA GLY A 14 15.19 0.76 8.38
C GLY A 14 13.97 1.44 8.96
N SER A 15 13.38 2.34 8.18
CA SER A 15 12.23 3.13 8.63
C SER A 15 11.20 3.33 7.52
N LEU A 16 9.94 3.38 7.92
CA LEU A 16 8.79 3.74 7.10
C LEU A 16 8.33 5.15 7.43
N VAL A 17 8.02 5.93 6.42
CA VAL A 17 7.47 7.29 6.60
C VAL A 17 5.97 7.25 6.31
N TYR A 18 5.21 7.90 7.18
CA TYR A 18 3.77 8.00 7.01
C TYR A 18 3.23 9.37 7.41
N ASP A 19 2.13 9.74 6.82
CA ASP A 19 1.45 11.01 7.05
C ASP A 19 0.09 10.75 7.69
N VAL A 20 -0.22 11.50 8.73
CA VAL A 20 -1.54 11.52 9.37
C VAL A 20 -2.16 12.91 9.17
N THR A 21 -3.36 12.95 8.66
CA THR A 21 -4.19 14.16 8.57
C THR A 21 -5.41 13.94 9.44
N GLU A 22 -5.52 14.68 10.54
CA GLU A 22 -6.64 14.53 11.46
C GLU A 22 -7.95 14.97 10.83
N GLY A 23 -9.01 14.20 11.06
CA GLY A 23 -10.36 14.55 10.62
C GLY A 23 -10.98 15.63 11.48
N SER A 24 -11.94 16.37 10.90
CA SER A 24 -12.66 17.43 11.61
C SER A 24 -13.79 16.90 12.51
N THR A 25 -14.12 15.61 12.43
CA THR A 25 -15.27 15.02 13.13
C THR A 25 -14.87 13.72 13.81
N ASP A 26 -15.20 13.61 15.10
CA ASP A 26 -15.04 12.36 15.85
C ASP A 26 -16.06 11.29 15.40
N GLY A 27 -15.71 10.03 15.59
CA GLY A 27 -16.60 8.89 15.40
C GLY A 27 -16.49 8.17 14.06
N HIS A 28 -15.70 8.68 13.12
CA HIS A 28 -15.33 7.93 11.91
C HIS A 28 -14.08 7.09 12.15
N ARG A 29 -14.09 5.85 11.63
CA ARG A 29 -12.85 5.06 11.59
C ARG A 29 -11.80 5.75 10.73
N PRO A 30 -10.51 5.67 11.09
CA PRO A 30 -9.44 6.14 10.22
C PRO A 30 -9.52 5.48 8.83
N LEU A 31 -9.19 6.24 7.79
CA LEU A 31 -9.08 5.75 6.42
C LEU A 31 -7.62 5.66 6.02
N PHE A 32 -7.15 4.44 5.78
CA PHE A 32 -5.83 4.17 5.25
C PHE A 32 -5.88 4.17 3.72
N LEU A 33 -5.02 4.99 3.09
CA LEU A 33 -4.84 5.04 1.64
C LEU A 33 -3.48 4.42 1.32
N ILE A 34 -3.49 3.25 0.68
CA ILE A 34 -2.29 2.46 0.45
C ILE A 34 -2.08 2.17 -1.04
N GLY A 35 -0.87 2.46 -1.51
CA GLY A 35 -0.39 2.16 -2.86
C GLY A 35 0.82 1.24 -2.82
N HIS A 36 1.27 0.80 -3.98
CA HIS A 36 2.59 0.21 -4.19
C HIS A 36 2.86 0.11 -5.71
N PRO A 37 3.97 0.65 -6.21
CA PRO A 37 5.05 1.37 -5.51
C PRO A 37 4.73 2.85 -5.18
N MET A 38 3.55 3.33 -5.54
CA MET A 38 3.11 4.70 -5.24
C MET A 38 3.02 4.92 -3.73
N GLY A 39 3.64 5.97 -3.23
CA GLY A 39 3.61 6.35 -1.83
C GLY A 39 2.51 7.35 -1.49
N SER A 40 2.66 8.01 -0.36
CA SER A 40 1.66 8.89 0.25
C SER A 40 1.26 10.08 -0.62
N SER A 41 2.20 10.60 -1.42
CA SER A 41 1.99 11.76 -2.28
C SER A 41 0.90 11.52 -3.34
N GLY A 42 0.81 10.30 -3.88
CA GLY A 42 -0.15 9.92 -4.91
C GLY A 42 -1.61 9.96 -4.45
N PHE A 43 -1.86 9.98 -3.15
CA PHE A 43 -3.21 10.03 -2.59
C PHE A 43 -3.65 11.41 -2.09
N ALA A 44 -2.85 12.46 -2.29
CA ALA A 44 -3.17 13.78 -1.76
C ALA A 44 -4.52 14.32 -2.25
N ALA A 45 -4.83 14.16 -3.54
CA ALA A 45 -6.10 14.58 -4.11
C ALA A 45 -7.27 13.76 -3.54
N LEU A 46 -7.15 12.43 -3.46
CA LEU A 46 -8.21 11.58 -2.91
C LEU A 46 -8.46 11.91 -1.44
N ALA A 47 -7.42 12.08 -0.65
CA ALA A 47 -7.52 12.41 0.77
C ALA A 47 -8.31 13.70 1.03
N SER A 48 -8.20 14.71 0.15
CA SER A 48 -8.90 15.99 0.28
C SER A 48 -10.42 15.91 0.17
N HIS A 49 -10.96 14.78 -0.31
CA HIS A 49 -12.39 14.54 -0.39
C HIS A 49 -13.01 13.96 0.91
N PHE A 50 -12.19 13.70 1.92
CA PHE A 50 -12.63 13.13 3.22
C PHE A 50 -12.18 14.00 4.40
N PRO A 51 -12.55 15.30 4.44
CA PRO A 51 -12.05 16.23 5.47
C PRO A 51 -12.57 15.90 6.87
N GLU A 52 -13.63 15.09 6.97
CA GLU A 52 -14.22 14.65 8.25
C GLU A 52 -13.50 13.46 8.87
N ARG A 53 -12.64 12.78 8.12
CA ARG A 53 -12.00 11.52 8.56
C ARG A 53 -10.51 11.72 8.81
N THR A 54 -9.99 11.05 9.81
CA THR A 54 -8.54 10.88 9.95
C THR A 54 -8.04 10.03 8.78
N ILE A 55 -7.09 10.59 8.00
CA ILE A 55 -6.48 9.94 6.84
C ILE A 55 -5.06 9.55 7.17
N VAL A 56 -4.72 8.31 6.90
CA VAL A 56 -3.37 7.77 7.03
C VAL A 56 -2.85 7.35 5.65
N ARG A 57 -1.68 7.85 5.29
CA ARG A 57 -0.99 7.52 4.04
C ARG A 57 0.45 7.18 4.38
N TYR A 58 1.03 6.18 3.75
CA TYR A 58 2.44 5.83 3.99
C TYR A 58 3.20 5.59 2.69
N ASP A 59 4.51 5.68 2.78
CA ASP A 59 5.40 5.30 1.70
C ASP A 59 5.80 3.84 1.92
N PRO A 60 5.51 2.93 0.98
CA PRO A 60 5.89 1.52 1.12
C PRO A 60 7.42 1.33 1.22
N ARG A 61 7.84 0.16 1.67
CA ARG A 61 9.26 -0.23 1.77
C ARG A 61 10.02 0.11 0.50
N GLY A 62 11.15 0.81 0.63
CA GLY A 62 12.02 1.20 -0.47
C GLY A 62 11.43 2.20 -1.45
N CYS A 63 10.25 2.74 -1.17
CA CYS A 63 9.59 3.72 -2.01
C CYS A 63 9.63 5.11 -1.37
N GLU A 64 9.71 6.14 -2.21
CA GLU A 64 9.72 7.56 -1.84
C GLU A 64 10.62 7.88 -0.63
N ARG A 65 10.04 8.21 0.54
CA ARG A 65 10.79 8.61 1.75
C ARG A 65 11.19 7.43 2.65
N SER A 66 10.54 6.28 2.50
CA SER A 66 10.83 5.09 3.30
C SER A 66 12.16 4.46 2.92
N ARG A 67 13.01 4.20 3.91
CA ARG A 67 14.36 3.64 3.72
C ARG A 67 14.47 2.33 4.50
N VAL A 68 14.27 1.24 3.80
CA VAL A 68 14.40 -0.12 4.37
C VAL A 68 15.38 -0.90 3.49
N ALA A 69 16.43 -1.42 4.10
CA ALA A 69 17.49 -2.15 3.39
C ALA A 69 17.07 -3.57 3.01
N ASP A 70 15.98 -4.07 3.58
CA ASP A 70 15.44 -5.38 3.25
C ASP A 70 14.79 -5.37 1.87
N ALA A 71 15.09 -6.39 1.08
CA ALA A 71 14.55 -6.56 -0.27
C ALA A 71 13.18 -7.27 -0.29
N ASP A 72 12.59 -7.63 0.86
CA ASP A 72 11.26 -8.26 0.89
C ASP A 72 10.15 -7.25 0.66
N HIS A 73 9.74 -7.13 -0.59
CA HIS A 73 8.58 -6.34 -1.03
C HIS A 73 7.33 -7.20 -1.22
N SER A 74 7.28 -8.38 -0.61
CA SER A 74 6.11 -9.26 -0.73
C SER A 74 4.85 -8.59 -0.17
N PRO A 75 3.67 -8.92 -0.71
CA PRO A 75 2.40 -8.44 -0.17
C PRO A 75 2.24 -8.78 1.32
N ARG A 76 2.80 -9.91 1.74
CA ARG A 76 2.80 -10.35 3.13
C ARG A 76 3.57 -9.40 4.05
N GLN A 77 4.77 -8.99 3.63
CA GLN A 77 5.58 -8.07 4.41
C GLN A 77 5.00 -6.67 4.42
N ASN A 78 4.49 -6.19 3.28
CA ASN A 78 3.81 -4.90 3.23
C ASN A 78 2.54 -4.88 4.11
N ALA A 79 1.80 -5.98 4.18
CA ALA A 79 0.66 -6.11 5.09
C ALA A 79 1.08 -6.06 6.57
N ALA A 80 2.19 -6.69 6.94
CA ALA A 80 2.74 -6.62 8.29
C ALA A 80 3.16 -5.19 8.68
N ASP A 81 3.67 -4.41 7.73
CA ASP A 81 3.98 -2.99 7.95
C ASP A 81 2.71 -2.17 8.22
N VAL A 82 1.66 -2.37 7.42
CA VAL A 82 0.37 -1.69 7.62
C VAL A 82 -0.25 -2.08 8.95
N HIS A 83 -0.19 -3.36 9.34
CA HIS A 83 -0.63 -3.83 10.65
C HIS A 83 0.08 -3.08 11.80
N GLN A 84 1.40 -2.90 11.72
CA GLN A 84 2.14 -2.13 12.73
C GLN A 84 1.69 -0.66 12.77
N LEU A 85 1.47 -0.03 11.60
CA LEU A 85 0.96 1.34 11.53
C LEU A 85 -0.43 1.47 12.18
N ILE A 86 -1.33 0.51 11.93
CA ILE A 86 -2.66 0.48 12.57
C ILE A 86 -2.51 0.38 14.09
N GLY A 87 -1.62 -0.50 14.58
CA GLY A 87 -1.36 -0.66 16.00
C GLY A 87 -0.86 0.62 16.69
N LEU A 88 0.02 1.40 16.01
CA LEU A 88 0.53 2.68 16.52
C LEU A 88 -0.56 3.76 16.66
N LEU A 89 -1.59 3.69 15.83
CA LEU A 89 -2.67 4.69 15.78
C LEU A 89 -3.89 4.30 16.64
N GLY A 90 -3.70 3.38 17.58
CA GLY A 90 -4.73 2.96 18.53
C GLY A 90 -5.39 1.62 18.22
N GLY A 91 -4.96 0.95 17.17
CA GLY A 91 -5.50 -0.34 16.74
C GLY A 91 -6.70 -0.22 15.80
N GLY A 92 -7.13 -1.37 15.27
CA GLY A 92 -8.30 -1.48 14.39
C GLY A 92 -9.63 -1.56 15.11
N PRO A 93 -10.73 -1.76 14.35
CA PRO A 93 -10.73 -1.84 12.89
C PRO A 93 -10.67 -0.47 12.19
N VAL A 94 -9.96 -0.40 11.07
CA VAL A 94 -9.90 0.79 10.19
C VAL A 94 -10.57 0.50 8.85
N ASP A 95 -10.82 1.55 8.06
CA ASP A 95 -11.22 1.41 6.67
C ASP A 95 -9.97 1.57 5.77
N VAL A 96 -9.87 0.77 4.71
CA VAL A 96 -8.71 0.74 3.83
C VAL A 96 -9.15 0.93 2.37
N PHE A 97 -8.52 1.86 1.68
CA PHE A 97 -8.52 1.93 0.23
C PHE A 97 -7.12 1.56 -0.28
N GLY A 98 -7.02 0.46 -1.01
CA GLY A 98 -5.79 0.01 -1.64
C GLY A 98 -5.87 0.11 -3.16
N SER A 99 -4.84 0.67 -3.81
CA SER A 99 -4.78 0.77 -5.27
C SER A 99 -3.60 -0.02 -5.83
N SER A 100 -3.84 -0.78 -6.92
CA SER A 100 -2.82 -1.59 -7.61
C SER A 100 -2.12 -2.57 -6.65
N GLY A 101 -0.80 -2.50 -6.50
CA GLY A 101 -0.06 -3.28 -5.51
C GLY A 101 -0.50 -3.04 -4.07
N GLY A 102 -0.99 -1.82 -3.75
CA GLY A 102 -1.61 -1.51 -2.45
C GLY A 102 -2.92 -2.27 -2.23
N ALA A 103 -3.68 -2.54 -3.28
CA ALA A 103 -4.87 -3.39 -3.19
C ALA A 103 -4.50 -4.84 -2.84
N VAL A 104 -3.40 -5.36 -3.41
CA VAL A 104 -2.85 -6.68 -3.04
C VAL A 104 -2.37 -6.70 -1.60
N THR A 105 -1.72 -5.62 -1.14
CA THR A 105 -1.34 -5.44 0.27
C THR A 105 -2.57 -5.45 1.19
N GLY A 106 -3.64 -4.73 0.83
CA GLY A 106 -4.89 -4.71 1.59
C GLY A 106 -5.55 -6.09 1.68
N LEU A 107 -5.56 -6.87 0.60
CA LEU A 107 -6.05 -8.25 0.60
C LEU A 107 -5.19 -9.16 1.50
N ALA A 108 -3.87 -8.99 1.46
CA ALA A 108 -2.96 -9.72 2.34
C ALA A 108 -3.16 -9.34 3.82
N LEU A 109 -3.43 -8.05 4.10
CA LEU A 109 -3.73 -7.55 5.44
C LEU A 109 -4.99 -8.22 6.01
N VAL A 110 -6.10 -8.21 5.26
CA VAL A 110 -7.34 -8.88 5.68
C VAL A 110 -7.13 -10.38 5.92
N ALA A 111 -6.31 -11.04 5.08
CA ALA A 111 -6.05 -12.47 5.23
C ALA A 111 -5.19 -12.81 6.47
N GLN A 112 -4.30 -11.91 6.90
CA GLN A 112 -3.39 -12.13 8.03
C GLN A 112 -3.91 -11.53 9.34
N HIS A 113 -4.60 -10.39 9.26
CA HIS A 113 -5.06 -9.57 10.38
C HIS A 113 -6.52 -9.12 10.13
N PRO A 114 -7.48 -10.05 10.12
CA PRO A 114 -8.88 -9.75 9.76
C PRO A 114 -9.53 -8.72 10.69
N ASP A 115 -9.10 -8.64 11.94
CA ASP A 115 -9.64 -7.72 12.93
C ASP A 115 -9.16 -6.26 12.75
N ASP A 116 -8.14 -6.05 11.93
CA ASP A 116 -7.62 -4.71 11.64
C ASP A 116 -8.49 -3.91 10.68
N VAL A 117 -9.30 -4.59 9.86
CA VAL A 117 -9.97 -3.96 8.72
C VAL A 117 -11.49 -4.15 8.80
N ALA A 118 -12.22 -3.04 8.88
CA ALA A 118 -13.68 -3.06 8.81
C ALA A 118 -14.18 -3.10 7.36
N ILE A 119 -13.58 -2.28 6.50
CA ILE A 119 -13.92 -2.18 5.07
C ILE A 119 -12.63 -2.12 4.27
N LEU A 120 -12.53 -2.97 3.24
CA LEU A 120 -11.49 -2.89 2.24
C LEU A 120 -12.09 -2.57 0.88
N VAL A 121 -11.63 -1.48 0.26
CA VAL A 121 -11.81 -1.21 -1.17
C VAL A 121 -10.50 -1.57 -1.88
N ALA A 122 -10.48 -2.69 -2.58
CA ALA A 122 -9.33 -3.14 -3.37
C ALA A 122 -9.53 -2.69 -4.83
N HIS A 123 -8.88 -1.58 -5.19
CA HIS A 123 -8.97 -0.99 -6.53
C HIS A 123 -7.90 -1.58 -7.44
N GLU A 124 -8.34 -2.28 -8.48
CA GLU A 124 -7.50 -2.89 -9.54
C GLU A 124 -6.31 -3.72 -9.03
N PRO A 125 -6.54 -4.70 -8.14
CA PRO A 125 -5.45 -5.56 -7.67
C PRO A 125 -4.90 -6.42 -8.82
N PRO A 126 -3.58 -6.40 -9.11
CA PRO A 126 -2.99 -7.17 -10.20
C PRO A 126 -2.84 -8.66 -9.83
N ILE A 127 -3.95 -9.34 -9.53
CA ILE A 127 -3.97 -10.77 -9.18
C ILE A 127 -4.12 -11.61 -10.45
N LEU A 128 -3.04 -11.81 -11.16
CA LEU A 128 -3.02 -12.51 -12.44
C LEU A 128 -3.54 -13.96 -12.36
N ALA A 129 -3.47 -14.57 -11.19
CA ALA A 129 -3.86 -15.96 -10.99
C ALA A 129 -5.37 -16.23 -11.13
N VAL A 130 -6.21 -15.19 -10.94
CA VAL A 130 -7.67 -15.30 -11.03
C VAL A 130 -8.24 -14.93 -12.40
N LEU A 131 -7.39 -14.52 -13.34
CA LEU A 131 -7.83 -14.17 -14.69
C LEU A 131 -8.19 -15.43 -15.49
N PRO A 132 -9.21 -15.38 -16.36
CA PRO A 132 -9.57 -16.50 -17.25
C PRO A 132 -8.40 -16.98 -18.12
N ASP A 133 -7.52 -16.06 -18.52
CA ASP A 133 -6.34 -16.26 -19.35
C ASP A 133 -5.02 -16.23 -18.56
N ALA A 134 -5.06 -16.50 -17.27
CA ALA A 134 -3.92 -16.44 -16.33
C ALA A 134 -2.63 -17.13 -16.85
N ARG A 135 -2.78 -18.20 -17.65
CA ARG A 135 -1.63 -18.88 -18.24
C ARG A 135 -0.92 -18.01 -19.29
N LEU A 136 -1.68 -17.40 -20.19
CA LEU A 136 -1.14 -16.52 -21.24
C LEU A 136 -0.50 -15.27 -20.64
N VAL A 137 -1.17 -14.66 -19.67
CA VAL A 137 -0.65 -13.47 -18.97
C VAL A 137 0.66 -13.79 -18.25
N ARG A 138 0.75 -14.92 -17.54
CA ARG A 138 2.02 -15.34 -16.88
C ARG A 138 3.14 -15.61 -17.87
N GLU A 139 2.81 -16.11 -19.08
CA GLU A 139 3.80 -16.34 -20.12
C GLU A 139 4.33 -15.03 -20.69
N ALA A 140 3.44 -14.07 -20.97
CA ALA A 140 3.82 -12.72 -21.39
C ALA A 140 4.70 -12.02 -20.33
N PHE A 141 4.34 -12.07 -19.06
CA PHE A 141 5.17 -11.50 -17.99
C PHE A 141 6.55 -12.14 -17.89
N ARG A 142 6.67 -13.46 -18.07
CA ARG A 142 7.97 -14.15 -18.10
C ARG A 142 8.84 -13.68 -19.27
N GLN A 143 8.22 -13.49 -20.44
CA GLN A 143 8.92 -12.99 -21.61
C GLN A 143 9.43 -11.57 -21.38
N VAL A 144 8.57 -10.64 -20.97
CA VAL A 144 8.95 -9.25 -20.61
C VAL A 144 10.09 -9.22 -19.58
N THR A 145 9.99 -10.05 -18.54
CA THR A 145 11.03 -10.13 -17.50
C THR A 145 12.34 -10.69 -18.08
N GLY A 146 12.28 -11.69 -18.94
CA GLY A 146 13.44 -12.23 -19.63
C GLY A 146 14.12 -11.18 -20.52
N ASP A 147 13.36 -10.52 -21.37
CA ASP A 147 13.85 -9.46 -22.25
C ASP A 147 14.47 -8.29 -21.47
N TYR A 148 13.85 -7.92 -20.34
CA TYR A 148 14.42 -6.91 -19.45
C TYR A 148 15.78 -7.32 -18.89
N HIS A 149 15.93 -8.56 -18.41
CA HIS A 149 17.19 -9.04 -17.84
C HIS A 149 18.28 -9.23 -18.87
N GLU A 150 17.93 -9.65 -20.09
CA GLU A 150 18.90 -9.93 -21.14
C GLU A 150 19.28 -8.68 -21.95
N HIS A 151 18.35 -7.77 -22.19
CA HIS A 151 18.51 -6.67 -23.14
C HIS A 151 18.22 -5.29 -22.52
N GLY A 152 17.83 -5.22 -21.24
CA GLY A 152 17.57 -3.97 -20.52
C GLY A 152 16.15 -3.42 -20.69
N PHE A 153 15.89 -2.27 -20.03
CA PHE A 153 14.56 -1.68 -19.89
C PHE A 153 13.81 -1.48 -21.23
N GLY A 154 14.51 -0.98 -22.26
CA GLY A 154 13.87 -0.69 -23.55
C GLY A 154 13.30 -1.92 -24.21
N ALA A 155 13.99 -3.06 -24.15
CA ALA A 155 13.52 -4.33 -24.73
C ALA A 155 12.37 -4.94 -23.92
N GLY A 156 12.42 -4.86 -22.60
CA GLY A 156 11.34 -5.36 -21.74
C GLY A 156 10.03 -4.54 -21.84
N MET A 157 10.07 -3.35 -22.45
CA MET A 157 8.90 -2.48 -22.63
C MET A 157 8.42 -2.36 -24.08
N ALA A 158 9.05 -3.07 -25.02
CA ALA A 158 8.67 -3.11 -26.44
C ALA A 158 7.66 -4.21 -26.72
#